data_3afae301ba3c28a24315778ea77855ef
#
_entry.id   3afae301ba3c28a24315778ea77855ef
#
_cell.length_a   1.000
_cell.length_b   1.000
_cell.length_c   1.000
_cell.angle_alpha   90.00
_cell.angle_beta   90.00
_cell.angle_gamma   90.00
#
_symmetry.space_group_name_H-M   'P 1'
#
loop_
_entity.id
_entity.type
_entity.pdbx_description
1 polymer ?
#
loop_
_entity_poly.entity_id
_entity_poly.type
_entity_poly.pdbx_seq_one_letter_code
_entity_poly.pdbx_strand_id
1 'polypeptide(L)'
;MEWHRITRPAARSGRAWDRSRGEPSEGEPSEDELRAPVSVLRRFTETPEQCWFCSWVGFGGTTERGAEVLLPGREYFLSYGAITDATTFENAPNLWWPKDRAWCVATEIDLLATYVGGSRDCIQALLDAEALEVFSVSVEDRVDADADTINSE
;
A
#
# COMPACT_ATOMS: atom_id res chain seq x y z
N MET A 1 -0.28 -17.17 -2.88
CA MET A 1 -0.41 -15.70 -2.92
C MET A 1 0.98 -15.16 -3.09
N GLU A 2 1.25 -14.42 -4.15
CA GLU A 2 2.56 -13.82 -4.38
C GLU A 2 2.51 -12.38 -3.85
N TRP A 3 3.50 -12.00 -3.04
CA TRP A 3 3.63 -10.66 -2.49
C TRP A 3 4.58 -9.84 -3.36
N HIS A 4 4.20 -8.62 -3.69
CA HIS A 4 5.02 -7.71 -4.48
C HIS A 4 5.07 -6.34 -3.81
N ARG A 5 6.23 -5.72 -3.87
CA ARG A 5 6.50 -4.44 -3.28
C ARG A 5 6.25 -3.33 -4.30
N ILE A 6 5.40 -2.37 -3.96
CA ILE A 6 5.32 -1.09 -4.64
C ILE A 6 6.25 -0.14 -3.89
N THR A 7 7.33 0.30 -4.51
CA THR A 7 8.24 1.29 -3.94
C THR A 7 8.22 2.54 -4.79
N ARG A 8 8.35 3.68 -4.14
CA ARG A 8 8.73 4.91 -4.83
C ARG A 8 10.16 4.79 -5.37
N PRO A 9 10.52 5.56 -6.43
CA PRO A 9 11.86 5.52 -6.99
C PRO A 9 12.90 5.93 -5.94
N ALA A 10 13.59 4.95 -5.39
CA ALA A 10 14.93 5.21 -4.91
C ALA A 10 15.80 5.40 -6.16
N ALA A 11 16.52 6.52 -6.22
CA ALA A 11 17.29 6.97 -7.37
C ALA A 11 18.32 5.93 -7.86
N ARG A 12 17.89 4.95 -8.65
CA ARG A 12 18.76 3.91 -9.25
C ARG A 12 18.98 4.05 -10.75
N SER A 13 18.62 5.18 -11.35
CA SER A 13 18.84 5.37 -12.79
C SER A 13 19.73 6.53 -13.17
N GLY A 14 20.68 6.97 -12.32
CA GLY A 14 21.61 8.05 -12.66
C GLY A 14 20.93 9.39 -12.98
N ARG A 15 19.61 9.48 -12.83
CA ARG A 15 18.87 10.73 -12.90
C ARG A 15 18.90 11.38 -11.54
N ALA A 16 19.39 12.60 -11.48
CA ALA A 16 19.35 13.39 -10.27
C ALA A 16 17.91 13.41 -9.71
N TRP A 17 17.78 13.18 -8.41
CA TRP A 17 16.53 13.31 -7.68
C TRP A 17 15.88 14.66 -8.00
N ASP A 18 14.68 14.64 -8.54
CA ASP A 18 13.91 15.86 -8.76
C ASP A 18 13.32 16.34 -7.44
N ARG A 19 14.04 17.24 -6.78
CA ARG A 19 13.64 17.87 -5.50
C ARG A 19 12.30 18.62 -5.59
N SER A 20 11.76 18.86 -6.79
CA SER A 20 10.47 19.53 -6.97
C SER A 20 9.28 18.64 -6.59
N ARG A 21 9.48 17.31 -6.47
CA ARG A 21 8.44 16.34 -6.12
C ARG A 21 8.33 16.05 -4.62
N GLY A 22 9.14 16.70 -3.79
CA GLY A 22 9.19 16.46 -2.34
C GLY A 22 9.89 15.14 -1.98
N GLU A 23 10.28 15.01 -0.71
CA GLU A 23 10.78 13.74 -0.18
C GLU A 23 9.60 12.78 0.02
N PRO A 24 9.78 11.45 -0.22
CA PRO A 24 8.77 10.46 0.12
C PRO A 24 8.45 10.56 1.61
N SER A 25 7.17 10.63 1.97
CA SER A 25 6.75 10.51 3.37
C SER A 25 6.68 9.03 3.76
N GLU A 26 7.17 8.71 4.95
CA GLU A 26 7.03 7.38 5.52
C GLU A 26 5.55 7.08 5.79
N GLY A 27 5.12 5.86 5.45
CA GLY A 27 3.82 5.31 5.85
C GLY A 27 2.57 5.92 5.24
N GLU A 28 2.67 6.98 4.44
CA GLU A 28 1.51 7.72 3.95
C GLU A 28 1.58 7.98 2.44
N PRO A 29 1.08 7.07 1.59
CA PRO A 29 0.91 7.36 0.18
C PRO A 29 -0.15 8.47 0.01
N SER A 30 0.15 9.45 -0.85
CA SER A 30 -0.78 10.51 -1.20
C SER A 30 -1.99 9.98 -2.00
N GLU A 31 -3.05 10.77 -2.07
CA GLU A 31 -4.23 10.43 -2.88
C GLU A 31 -3.86 10.08 -4.33
N ASP A 32 -2.99 10.86 -4.97
CA ASP A 32 -2.56 10.63 -6.34
C ASP A 32 -1.78 9.30 -6.50
N GLU A 33 -1.01 8.92 -5.49
CA GLU A 33 -0.28 7.66 -5.48
C GLU A 33 -1.18 6.44 -5.28
N LEU A 34 -2.32 6.60 -4.62
CA LEU A 34 -3.32 5.54 -4.45
C LEU A 34 -4.21 5.37 -5.68
N ARG A 35 -4.39 6.39 -6.53
CA ARG A 35 -5.27 6.32 -7.72
C ARG A 35 -4.85 5.23 -8.69
N ALA A 36 -3.56 5.11 -8.97
CA ALA A 36 -3.05 4.13 -9.91
C ALA A 36 -3.24 2.68 -9.42
N PRO A 37 -2.80 2.28 -8.20
CA PRO A 37 -3.06 0.94 -7.69
C PRO A 37 -4.56 0.63 -7.56
N VAL A 38 -5.40 1.58 -7.10
CA VAL A 38 -6.86 1.42 -7.05
C VAL A 38 -7.43 1.09 -8.42
N SER A 39 -7.01 1.79 -9.48
CA SER A 39 -7.47 1.54 -10.85
C SER A 39 -7.09 0.14 -11.35
N VAL A 40 -5.90 -0.34 -11.02
CA VAL A 40 -5.47 -1.69 -11.39
C VAL A 40 -6.23 -2.73 -10.58
N LEU A 41 -6.22 -2.63 -9.25
CA LEU A 41 -6.79 -3.62 -8.33
C LEU A 41 -8.30 -3.81 -8.51
N ARG A 42 -9.02 -2.74 -8.88
CA ARG A 42 -10.46 -2.81 -9.18
C ARG A 42 -10.81 -3.86 -10.22
N ARG A 43 -9.93 -4.13 -11.18
CA ARG A 43 -10.16 -5.10 -12.26
C ARG A 43 -9.99 -6.55 -11.81
N PHE A 44 -9.42 -6.78 -10.64
CA PHE A 44 -9.07 -8.10 -10.10
C PHE A 44 -9.90 -8.48 -8.87
N THR A 45 -11.07 -7.89 -8.71
CA THR A 45 -12.04 -8.26 -7.68
C THR A 45 -13.45 -8.24 -8.26
N GLU A 46 -14.30 -9.17 -7.80
CA GLU A 46 -15.73 -9.18 -8.11
C GLU A 46 -16.54 -8.28 -7.14
N THR A 47 -15.87 -7.78 -6.08
CA THR A 47 -16.52 -6.99 -5.03
C THR A 47 -15.88 -5.62 -4.81
N PRO A 48 -15.68 -4.79 -5.86
CA PRO A 48 -14.98 -3.51 -5.75
C PRO A 48 -15.73 -2.48 -4.89
N GLU A 49 -17.02 -2.65 -4.69
CA GLU A 49 -17.86 -1.79 -3.84
C GLU A 49 -17.95 -2.32 -2.39
N GLN A 50 -17.19 -3.36 -2.05
CA GLN A 50 -17.24 -4.05 -0.77
C GLN A 50 -15.81 -4.35 -0.29
N CYS A 51 -15.10 -3.31 0.15
CA CYS A 51 -13.75 -3.41 0.67
C CYS A 51 -13.70 -3.09 2.15
N TRP A 52 -12.74 -3.70 2.84
CA TRP A 52 -12.40 -3.43 4.22
C TRP A 52 -11.12 -2.62 4.28
N PHE A 53 -11.07 -1.65 5.19
CA PHE A 53 -9.95 -0.75 5.40
C PHE A 53 -9.61 -0.71 6.88
N CYS A 54 -8.33 -0.88 7.20
CA CYS A 54 -7.78 -0.74 8.54
C CYS A 54 -6.89 0.50 8.60
N SER A 55 -7.26 1.47 9.43
CA SER A 55 -6.47 2.66 9.73
C SER A 55 -5.89 2.58 11.13
N TRP A 56 -4.61 2.85 11.29
CA TRP A 56 -3.95 2.73 12.59
C TRP A 56 -4.51 3.75 13.59
N VAL A 57 -4.85 3.27 14.79
CA VAL A 57 -5.41 4.09 15.90
C VAL A 57 -4.46 5.22 16.30
N GLY A 58 -3.15 5.02 16.16
CA GLY A 58 -2.12 5.97 16.55
C GLY A 58 -2.03 7.25 15.71
N PHE A 59 -2.68 7.33 14.54
CA PHE A 59 -2.76 8.58 13.77
C PHE A 59 -3.60 9.67 14.46
N GLY A 60 -4.37 9.33 15.49
CA GLY A 60 -5.09 10.29 16.33
C GLY A 60 -6.29 10.97 15.66
N GLY A 61 -6.71 10.52 14.49
CA GLY A 61 -7.90 11.00 13.79
C GLY A 61 -9.18 10.68 14.58
N THR A 62 -9.99 11.69 14.86
CA THR A 62 -11.24 11.52 15.62
C THR A 62 -12.44 11.14 14.76
N THR A 63 -12.29 11.09 13.45
CA THR A 63 -13.38 10.96 12.48
C THR A 63 -13.70 9.51 12.08
N GLU A 64 -12.74 8.61 12.21
CA GLU A 64 -12.89 7.21 11.78
C GLU A 64 -13.22 6.29 12.97
N ARG A 65 -14.41 6.45 13.53
CA ARG A 65 -14.94 5.54 14.57
C ARG A 65 -15.57 4.33 13.91
N GLY A 66 -14.74 3.36 13.53
CA GLY A 66 -15.17 2.03 13.13
C GLY A 66 -15.10 1.04 14.28
N ALA A 67 -15.34 -0.24 14.00
CA ALA A 67 -15.01 -1.32 14.92
C ALA A 67 -13.49 -1.37 15.10
N GLU A 68 -13.03 -1.57 16.32
CA GLU A 68 -11.60 -1.76 16.61
C GLU A 68 -11.20 -3.21 16.31
N VAL A 69 -10.08 -3.39 15.66
CA VAL A 69 -9.48 -4.68 15.32
C VAL A 69 -8.06 -4.73 15.85
N LEU A 70 -7.76 -5.77 16.61
CA LEU A 70 -6.41 -6.05 17.08
C LEU A 70 -5.73 -7.01 16.08
N LEU A 71 -4.72 -6.54 15.40
CA LEU A 71 -3.81 -7.36 14.60
C LEU A 71 -2.48 -7.51 15.35
N PRO A 72 -1.63 -8.51 15.04
CA PRO A 72 -0.37 -8.67 15.72
C PRO A 72 0.47 -7.38 15.74
N GLY A 73 0.66 -6.82 16.93
CA GLY A 73 1.48 -5.65 17.18
C GLY A 73 0.78 -4.30 17.12
N ARG A 74 -0.45 -4.18 16.60
CA ARG A 74 -1.12 -2.88 16.44
C ARG A 74 -2.65 -2.96 16.51
N GLU A 75 -3.27 -1.85 16.90
CA GLU A 75 -4.72 -1.64 16.91
C GLU A 75 -5.14 -0.78 15.71
N TYR A 76 -6.24 -1.16 15.08
CA TYR A 76 -6.76 -0.46 13.90
C TYR A 76 -8.25 -0.19 14.03
N PHE A 77 -8.70 0.92 13.48
CA PHE A 77 -10.10 1.13 13.16
C PHE A 77 -10.44 0.42 11.86
N LEU A 78 -11.51 -0.37 11.85
CA LEU A 78 -12.01 -1.06 10.68
C LEU A 78 -13.17 -0.28 10.07
N SER A 79 -13.07 0.08 8.81
CA SER A 79 -14.13 0.67 8.01
C SER A 79 -14.46 -0.19 6.79
N TYR A 80 -15.58 0.10 6.16
CA TYR A 80 -16.09 -0.66 5.02
C TYR A 80 -16.65 0.29 3.96
N GLY A 81 -16.32 0.06 2.68
CA GLY A 81 -16.75 0.93 1.60
C GLY A 81 -16.32 0.44 0.22
N ALA A 82 -16.37 1.31 -0.77
CA ALA A 82 -15.88 1.02 -2.11
C ALA A 82 -14.36 1.11 -2.18
N ILE A 83 -13.73 0.42 -3.13
CA ILE A 83 -12.27 0.48 -3.33
C ILE A 83 -11.78 1.92 -3.54
N THR A 84 -12.60 2.78 -4.15
CA THR A 84 -12.28 4.19 -4.37
C THR A 84 -12.16 4.99 -3.08
N ASP A 85 -12.77 4.54 -2.00
CA ASP A 85 -12.70 5.22 -0.71
C ASP A 85 -11.27 5.20 -0.14
N ALA A 86 -10.43 4.26 -0.58
CA ALA A 86 -9.01 4.24 -0.21
C ALA A 86 -8.29 5.58 -0.48
N THR A 87 -8.76 6.36 -1.45
CA THR A 87 -8.18 7.67 -1.82
C THR A 87 -8.79 8.85 -1.06
N THR A 88 -9.79 8.62 -0.22
CA THR A 88 -10.53 9.68 0.49
C THR A 88 -10.22 9.75 1.98
N PHE A 89 -9.45 8.79 2.51
CA PHE A 89 -9.01 8.82 3.89
C PHE A 89 -8.06 9.99 4.14
N GLU A 90 -8.15 10.63 5.29
CA GLU A 90 -7.20 11.67 5.73
C GLU A 90 -5.78 11.10 5.82
N ASN A 91 -5.65 9.91 6.41
CA ASN A 91 -4.44 9.09 6.38
C ASN A 91 -4.74 7.82 5.60
N ALA A 92 -3.90 7.47 4.64
CA ALA A 92 -4.11 6.28 3.82
C ALA A 92 -4.28 5.03 4.69
N PRO A 93 -5.23 4.12 4.33
CA PRO A 93 -5.43 2.91 5.11
C PRO A 93 -4.17 2.02 5.09
N ASN A 94 -3.78 1.53 6.25
CA ASN A 94 -2.57 0.71 6.41
C ASN A 94 -2.74 -0.70 5.86
N LEU A 95 -3.96 -1.27 5.97
CA LEU A 95 -4.27 -2.59 5.45
C LEU A 95 -5.68 -2.55 4.85
N TRP A 96 -5.82 -3.06 3.61
CA TRP A 96 -7.13 -3.10 2.96
C TRP A 96 -7.25 -4.22 1.93
N TRP A 97 -8.48 -4.73 1.77
CA TRP A 97 -8.78 -5.87 0.90
C TRP A 97 -10.27 -5.89 0.51
N PRO A 98 -10.64 -6.49 -0.64
CA PRO A 98 -12.03 -6.69 -1.03
C PRO A 98 -12.66 -7.86 -0.27
N LYS A 99 -13.98 -7.92 -0.24
CA LYS A 99 -14.74 -8.97 0.43
C LYS A 99 -14.42 -10.37 -0.11
N ASP A 100 -14.17 -10.50 -1.40
CA ASP A 100 -13.78 -11.76 -2.05
C ASP A 100 -12.32 -12.16 -1.78
N ARG A 101 -11.53 -11.29 -1.12
CA ARG A 101 -10.12 -11.51 -0.77
C ARG A 101 -9.21 -11.78 -1.98
N ALA A 102 -9.57 -11.24 -3.15
CA ALA A 102 -8.82 -11.43 -4.38
C ALA A 102 -7.40 -10.85 -4.29
N TRP A 103 -7.22 -9.81 -3.47
CA TRP A 103 -5.93 -9.17 -3.19
C TRP A 103 -5.93 -8.53 -1.79
N CYS A 104 -4.77 -8.16 -1.31
CA CYS A 104 -4.58 -7.41 -0.07
C CYS A 104 -3.46 -6.39 -0.26
N VAL A 105 -3.65 -5.19 0.25
CA VAL A 105 -2.65 -4.11 0.29
C VAL A 105 -2.27 -3.85 1.73
N ALA A 106 -0.98 -3.67 1.98
CA ALA A 106 -0.41 -3.35 3.28
C ALA A 106 0.64 -2.24 3.15
N THR A 107 0.44 -1.15 3.90
CA THR A 107 1.39 -0.04 4.03
C THR A 107 1.82 0.05 5.48
N GLU A 108 3.09 -0.22 5.75
CA GLU A 108 3.65 -0.10 7.09
C GLU A 108 3.98 1.37 7.37
N ILE A 109 3.62 1.88 8.54
CA ILE A 109 3.78 3.31 8.90
C ILE A 109 5.24 3.75 9.01
N ASP A 110 6.14 2.82 9.31
CA ASP A 110 7.57 3.06 9.48
C ASP A 110 8.38 2.75 8.21
N LEU A 111 7.71 2.40 7.10
CA LEU A 111 8.36 2.03 5.85
C LEU A 111 7.87 2.89 4.68
N LEU A 112 8.77 3.10 3.71
CA LEU A 112 8.49 3.85 2.46
C LEU A 112 7.81 3.01 1.38
N ALA A 113 7.36 1.80 1.71
CA ALA A 113 6.87 0.84 0.72
C ALA A 113 5.48 0.33 1.07
N THR A 114 4.66 0.19 0.03
CA THR A 114 3.38 -0.51 0.07
C THR A 114 3.54 -1.90 -0.55
N TYR A 115 3.02 -2.91 0.13
CA TYR A 115 3.05 -4.30 -0.32
C TYR A 115 1.68 -4.71 -0.84
N VAL A 116 1.65 -5.43 -1.95
CA VAL A 116 0.41 -5.98 -2.51
C VAL A 116 0.56 -7.48 -2.70
N GLY A 117 -0.39 -8.23 -2.13
CA GLY A 117 -0.56 -9.66 -2.37
C GLY A 117 -1.81 -9.91 -3.20
N GLY A 118 -1.69 -10.75 -4.23
CA GLY A 118 -2.80 -11.07 -5.12
C GLY A 118 -2.54 -12.28 -6.01
N SER A 119 -3.40 -12.49 -7.00
CA SER A 119 -3.13 -13.48 -8.04
C SER A 119 -1.96 -13.06 -8.93
N ARG A 120 -1.34 -14.02 -9.62
CA ARG A 120 -0.25 -13.74 -10.57
C ARG A 120 -0.63 -12.66 -11.59
N ASP A 121 -1.83 -12.73 -12.16
CA ASP A 121 -2.30 -11.78 -13.18
C ASP A 121 -2.51 -10.38 -12.58
N CYS A 122 -3.02 -10.30 -11.36
CA CYS A 122 -3.16 -9.04 -10.63
C CYS A 122 -1.78 -8.38 -10.41
N ILE A 123 -0.82 -9.17 -9.96
CA ILE A 123 0.53 -8.68 -9.70
C ILE A 123 1.23 -8.28 -11.00
N GLN A 124 1.10 -9.09 -12.06
CA GLN A 124 1.66 -8.74 -13.36
C GLN A 124 1.08 -7.40 -13.89
N ALA A 125 -0.22 -7.18 -13.71
CA ALA A 125 -0.84 -5.93 -14.11
C ALA A 125 -0.34 -4.71 -13.33
N LEU A 126 0.07 -4.88 -12.07
CA LEU A 126 0.74 -3.83 -11.29
C LEU A 126 2.16 -3.59 -11.79
N LEU A 127 2.91 -4.65 -12.10
CA LEU A 127 4.27 -4.56 -12.65
C LEU A 127 4.30 -3.86 -14.02
N ASP A 128 3.26 -4.05 -14.83
CA ASP A 128 3.13 -3.47 -16.18
C ASP A 128 2.55 -2.05 -16.15
N ALA A 129 2.12 -1.54 -14.99
CA ALA A 129 1.51 -0.22 -14.89
C ALA A 129 2.58 0.89 -14.91
N GLU A 130 2.70 1.62 -16.03
CA GLU A 130 3.70 2.69 -16.24
C GLU A 130 3.64 3.83 -15.18
N ALA A 131 2.47 4.00 -14.55
CA ALA A 131 2.26 5.01 -13.50
C ALA A 131 2.80 4.58 -12.14
N LEU A 132 3.26 3.32 -11.98
CA LEU A 132 3.73 2.75 -10.74
C LEU A 132 5.18 2.32 -10.86
N GLU A 133 5.92 2.47 -9.77
CA GLU A 133 7.21 1.80 -9.63
C GLU A 133 7.02 0.57 -8.74
N VAL A 134 7.10 -0.61 -9.33
CA VAL A 134 6.78 -1.89 -8.70
C VAL A 134 7.93 -2.85 -8.83
N PHE A 135 8.25 -3.54 -7.73
CA PHE A 135 9.25 -4.60 -7.69
C PHE A 135 8.65 -5.88 -7.14
N SER A 136 9.04 -6.99 -7.70
CA SER A 136 8.67 -8.30 -7.19
C SER A 136 9.46 -8.61 -5.92
N VAL A 137 8.78 -9.11 -4.89
CA VAL A 137 9.38 -9.58 -3.64
C VAL A 137 8.84 -10.96 -3.27
N SER A 138 9.67 -11.74 -2.58
CA SER A 138 9.28 -13.01 -1.98
C SER A 138 8.76 -12.80 -0.56
N VAL A 139 7.99 -13.74 -0.04
CA VAL A 139 7.56 -13.76 1.38
C VAL A 139 8.72 -14.00 2.35
N GLU A 140 9.86 -14.50 1.83
CA GLU A 140 11.09 -14.69 2.62
C GLU A 140 11.99 -13.44 2.63
N ASP A 141 11.71 -12.45 1.78
CA ASP A 141 12.49 -11.23 1.74
C ASP A 141 12.24 -10.40 3.01
N ARG A 142 13.30 -9.82 3.55
CA ARG A 142 13.18 -8.89 4.66
C ARG A 142 12.44 -7.62 4.21
N VAL A 143 11.54 -7.13 5.07
CA VAL A 143 10.71 -5.93 4.82
C VAL A 143 10.87 -4.88 5.93
N ASP A 144 11.90 -5.01 6.75
CA ASP A 144 12.25 -4.06 7.81
C ASP A 144 13.15 -2.92 7.29
N ALA A 145 13.38 -1.92 8.13
CA ALA A 145 14.21 -0.76 7.80
C ALA A 145 15.63 -1.13 7.37
N ASP A 146 16.15 -2.27 7.83
CA ASP A 146 17.51 -2.78 7.53
C ASP A 146 17.54 -3.70 6.29
N ALA A 147 16.42 -3.80 5.54
CA ALA A 147 16.32 -4.68 4.36
C ALA A 147 17.16 -4.18 3.16
N ASP A 148 17.53 -2.89 3.11
CA ASP A 148 18.40 -2.34 2.08
C ASP A 148 19.87 -2.64 2.42
N THR A 149 20.37 -3.76 1.94
CA THR A 149 21.78 -4.16 2.10
C THR A 149 22.71 -3.56 1.04
N ILE A 150 22.18 -2.77 0.09
CA ILE A 150 22.96 -2.26 -1.05
C ILE A 150 23.51 -0.86 -0.75
N ASN A 151 22.82 -0.08 0.08
CA ASN A 151 23.16 1.30 0.43
C ASN A 151 23.53 1.46 1.91
N SER A 152 23.71 0.36 2.64
CA SER A 152 24.24 0.40 4.02
C SER A 152 25.74 0.71 3.98
N GLU A 153 26.12 1.96 4.26
CA GLU A 153 27.47 2.34 4.67
C GLU A 153 27.67 2.08 6.17
#